data_92998f84a1f853a770985db5c4b538e5
#
_entry.id   92998f84a1f853a770985db5c4b538e5
#
_cell.length_a   1.000
_cell.length_b   1.000
_cell.length_c   1.000
_cell.angle_alpha   90.00
_cell.angle_beta   90.00
_cell.angle_gamma   90.00
#
_symmetry.space_group_name_H-M   'P 1'
#
loop_
_entity.id
_entity.type
_entity.pdbx_description
1 polymer ?
#
loop_
_entity_poly.entity_id
_entity_poly.type
_entity_poly.pdbx_seq_one_letter_code
_entity_poly.pdbx_strand_id
1 'polypeptide(L)'
;TLRKAVDYFAHLCIDASFYDFIAEHDAEFAQSEYMHKLAWLKHDKETVYDPECDDILRVAFMHMYPRAKLSDLVSLLSGRDFETREYKTEIIEDTYDKLKQGVLNVINQNNFTQFMLAIRGAGFISSKLVNSKMALDFAYALYLMLVTKKDVNVSEVKRIVQKWYVLSVLTGRYSSSPESAFYRDIKLINEMGVVKTLENIEAATLSENFWNVAVVQDLAYTSTINPTYLVYLAAQVYNNDLSLLSHNITVRYLI
;
A
#
# COMPACT_ATOMS: atom_id res chain seq x y z
N THR A 1 -27.05 -9.21 2.85
CA THR A 1 -26.99 -7.78 3.18
C THR A 1 -25.56 -7.32 3.36
N LEU A 2 -25.31 -6.03 3.19
CA LEU A 2 -24.04 -5.34 3.17
C LEU A 2 -23.12 -5.65 4.36
N ARG A 3 -23.68 -5.56 5.57
CA ARG A 3 -22.95 -5.87 6.81
C ARG A 3 -22.42 -7.31 6.79
N LYS A 4 -23.20 -8.23 6.26
CA LYS A 4 -22.85 -9.63 6.11
C LYS A 4 -21.67 -9.85 5.14
N ALA A 5 -21.62 -9.09 4.04
CA ALA A 5 -20.53 -9.23 3.07
C ALA A 5 -19.19 -8.63 3.60
N VAL A 6 -19.24 -7.53 4.35
CA VAL A 6 -18.06 -6.98 5.03
C VAL A 6 -17.59 -7.90 6.15
N ASP A 7 -18.54 -8.46 6.94
CA ASP A 7 -18.23 -9.44 7.97
C ASP A 7 -17.62 -10.71 7.35
N TYR A 8 -18.20 -11.22 6.25
CA TYR A 8 -17.65 -12.36 5.52
C TYR A 8 -16.27 -12.09 4.98
N PHE A 9 -16.07 -10.93 4.38
CA PHE A 9 -14.77 -10.54 3.87
C PHE A 9 -13.72 -10.42 4.98
N ALA A 10 -14.07 -9.81 6.11
CA ALA A 10 -13.21 -9.73 7.28
C ALA A 10 -12.88 -11.13 7.85
N HIS A 11 -13.85 -12.02 7.93
CA HIS A 11 -13.62 -13.38 8.41
C HIS A 11 -12.79 -14.24 7.47
N LEU A 12 -13.04 -14.16 6.16
CA LEU A 12 -12.26 -14.87 5.15
C LEU A 12 -10.77 -14.54 5.20
N CYS A 13 -10.45 -13.33 5.60
CA CYS A 13 -9.08 -12.89 5.68
C CYS A 13 -8.39 -13.37 6.97
N ILE A 14 -9.16 -13.63 8.03
CA ILE A 14 -8.64 -14.12 9.30
C ILE A 14 -8.51 -15.65 9.29
N ASP A 15 -9.48 -16.34 8.69
CA ASP A 15 -9.54 -17.80 8.69
C ASP A 15 -10.03 -18.35 7.35
N ALA A 16 -9.13 -19.02 6.63
CA ALA A 16 -9.46 -19.66 5.36
C ALA A 16 -10.54 -20.75 5.48
N SER A 17 -10.74 -21.35 6.66
CA SER A 17 -11.81 -22.34 6.89
C SER A 17 -13.21 -21.71 6.84
N PHE A 18 -13.29 -20.41 6.99
CA PHE A 18 -14.55 -19.68 6.82
C PHE A 18 -15.09 -19.73 5.38
N TYR A 19 -14.25 -20.13 4.42
CA TYR A 19 -14.69 -20.42 3.05
C TYR A 19 -15.74 -21.53 3.00
N ASP A 20 -15.53 -22.62 3.73
CA ASP A 20 -16.46 -23.75 3.77
C ASP A 20 -17.79 -23.32 4.36
N PHE A 21 -17.75 -22.50 5.42
CA PHE A 21 -18.96 -21.92 6.02
C PHE A 21 -19.73 -21.04 5.04
N ILE A 22 -19.03 -20.19 4.26
CA ILE A 22 -19.69 -19.35 3.25
C ILE A 22 -20.25 -20.20 2.12
N ALA A 23 -19.49 -21.20 1.65
CA ALA A 23 -19.91 -22.09 0.57
C ALA A 23 -21.22 -22.83 0.92
N GLU A 24 -21.41 -23.18 2.20
CA GLU A 24 -22.60 -23.83 2.70
C GLU A 24 -23.81 -22.86 2.89
N HIS A 25 -23.53 -21.60 3.27
CA HIS A 25 -24.58 -20.66 3.71
C HIS A 25 -24.85 -19.54 2.71
N ASP A 26 -23.88 -19.25 1.80
CA ASP A 26 -23.98 -18.20 0.77
C ASP A 26 -23.23 -18.61 -0.49
N ALA A 27 -23.80 -19.54 -1.24
CA ALA A 27 -23.19 -20.09 -2.44
C ALA A 27 -22.92 -19.03 -3.54
N GLU A 28 -23.71 -17.97 -3.60
CA GLU A 28 -23.52 -16.88 -4.56
C GLU A 28 -22.22 -16.11 -4.26
N PHE A 29 -21.97 -15.82 -2.98
CA PHE A 29 -20.72 -15.17 -2.59
C PHE A 29 -19.51 -16.09 -2.72
N ALA A 30 -19.64 -17.38 -2.40
CA ALA A 30 -18.60 -18.38 -2.54
C ALA A 30 -18.12 -18.57 -3.98
N GLN A 31 -19.05 -18.45 -4.95
CA GLN A 31 -18.76 -18.52 -6.39
C GLN A 31 -18.34 -17.16 -6.99
N SER A 32 -18.26 -16.12 -6.17
CA SER A 32 -17.92 -14.79 -6.63
C SER A 32 -16.46 -14.71 -7.12
N GLU A 33 -16.21 -13.78 -8.04
CA GLU A 33 -14.87 -13.44 -8.55
C GLU A 33 -13.87 -13.10 -7.44
N TYR A 34 -14.35 -12.62 -6.29
CA TYR A 34 -13.55 -12.31 -5.12
C TYR A 34 -12.80 -13.51 -4.56
N MET A 35 -13.52 -14.63 -4.39
CA MET A 35 -12.95 -15.81 -3.77
C MET A 35 -11.84 -16.41 -4.61
N HIS A 36 -12.00 -16.45 -5.93
CA HIS A 36 -10.96 -16.91 -6.84
C HIS A 36 -9.71 -16.01 -6.82
N LYS A 37 -9.89 -14.70 -6.77
CA LYS A 37 -8.79 -13.73 -6.74
C LYS A 37 -8.08 -13.71 -5.38
N LEU A 38 -8.79 -13.85 -4.27
CA LEU A 38 -8.20 -13.97 -2.94
C LEU A 38 -7.38 -15.25 -2.79
N ALA A 39 -7.89 -16.39 -3.30
CA ALA A 39 -7.15 -17.64 -3.29
C ALA A 39 -5.81 -17.51 -4.02
N TRP A 40 -5.80 -16.82 -5.18
CA TRP A 40 -4.54 -16.57 -5.90
C TRP A 40 -3.57 -15.73 -5.06
N LEU A 41 -4.00 -14.63 -4.47
CA LEU A 41 -3.16 -13.73 -3.67
C LEU A 41 -2.50 -14.46 -2.47
N LYS A 42 -3.22 -15.41 -1.87
CA LYS A 42 -2.70 -16.24 -0.77
C LYS A 42 -1.78 -17.39 -1.21
N HIS A 43 -1.92 -17.88 -2.43
CA HIS A 43 -1.12 -18.98 -2.95
C HIS A 43 0.20 -18.52 -3.56
N ASP A 44 0.22 -17.34 -4.17
CA ASP A 44 1.42 -16.78 -4.78
C ASP A 44 2.17 -15.98 -3.71
N LYS A 45 2.89 -16.70 -2.84
CA LYS A 45 3.64 -16.11 -1.73
C LYS A 45 4.66 -15.09 -2.23
N GLU A 46 4.20 -13.87 -2.41
CA GLU A 46 5.10 -12.76 -2.59
C GLU A 46 5.91 -12.53 -1.32
N THR A 47 7.23 -12.57 -1.45
CA THR A 47 8.12 -12.51 -0.28
C THR A 47 8.35 -11.10 0.24
N VAL A 48 8.01 -10.07 -0.53
CA VAL A 48 8.24 -8.66 -0.18
C VAL A 48 7.02 -8.05 0.48
N TYR A 49 5.83 -8.37 0.00
CA TYR A 49 4.56 -7.84 0.51
C TYR A 49 3.48 -8.92 0.47
N ASP A 50 3.05 -9.34 1.65
CA ASP A 50 1.92 -10.26 1.85
C ASP A 50 0.81 -9.49 2.57
N PRO A 51 -0.15 -8.89 1.81
CA PRO A 51 -1.21 -8.09 2.39
C PRO A 51 -2.22 -8.97 3.13
N GLU A 52 -2.52 -8.58 4.36
CA GLU A 52 -3.60 -9.12 5.15
C GLU A 52 -4.92 -8.42 4.78
N CYS A 53 -6.00 -8.82 5.39
CA CYS A 53 -7.33 -8.32 5.06
C CYS A 53 -7.50 -6.84 5.34
N ASP A 54 -7.03 -6.39 6.47
CA ASP A 54 -7.09 -4.98 6.83
C ASP A 54 -6.22 -4.11 5.90
N ASP A 55 -5.11 -4.64 5.38
CA ASP A 55 -4.30 -3.98 4.35
C ASP A 55 -5.09 -3.87 3.04
N ILE A 56 -5.73 -4.97 2.59
CA ILE A 56 -6.56 -4.97 1.38
C ILE A 56 -7.69 -3.95 1.49
N LEU A 57 -8.41 -3.94 2.63
CA LEU A 57 -9.48 -2.98 2.87
C LEU A 57 -8.97 -1.54 2.94
N ARG A 58 -7.83 -1.31 3.59
CA ARG A 58 -7.18 0.00 3.69
C ARG A 58 -6.77 0.51 2.32
N VAL A 59 -6.10 -0.32 1.52
CA VAL A 59 -5.69 0.03 0.15
C VAL A 59 -6.91 0.32 -0.72
N ALA A 60 -7.94 -0.53 -0.68
CA ALA A 60 -9.19 -0.34 -1.42
C ALA A 60 -9.89 0.96 -1.02
N PHE A 61 -9.96 1.26 0.27
CA PHE A 61 -10.58 2.48 0.77
C PHE A 61 -9.81 3.74 0.33
N MET A 62 -8.50 3.76 0.50
CA MET A 62 -7.65 4.88 0.06
C MET A 62 -7.71 5.09 -1.46
N HIS A 63 -7.81 4.00 -2.24
CA HIS A 63 -7.91 4.07 -3.69
C HIS A 63 -9.22 4.66 -4.17
N MET A 64 -10.34 4.29 -3.55
CA MET A 64 -11.70 4.64 -4.02
C MET A 64 -12.25 5.91 -3.39
N TYR A 65 -11.68 6.36 -2.27
CA TYR A 65 -12.19 7.50 -1.51
C TYR A 65 -11.09 8.52 -1.22
N PRO A 66 -11.41 9.83 -1.16
CA PRO A 66 -10.45 10.84 -0.73
C PRO A 66 -10.26 10.82 0.81
N ARG A 67 -10.19 9.64 1.39
CA ARG A 67 -10.16 9.37 2.83
C ARG A 67 -9.26 8.17 3.13
N ALA A 68 -8.79 8.08 4.38
CA ALA A 68 -7.87 7.01 4.76
C ALA A 68 -8.15 6.39 6.13
N LYS A 69 -9.02 6.99 6.94
CA LYS A 69 -9.33 6.46 8.27
C LYS A 69 -10.37 5.36 8.17
N LEU A 70 -10.07 4.16 8.66
CA LEU A 70 -11.03 3.05 8.66
C LEU A 70 -12.31 3.37 9.43
N SER A 71 -12.25 4.25 10.44
CA SER A 71 -13.45 4.77 11.11
C SER A 71 -14.39 5.53 10.17
N ASP A 72 -13.86 6.20 9.15
CA ASP A 72 -14.66 6.85 8.13
C ASP A 72 -15.36 5.81 7.25
N LEU A 73 -14.69 4.71 6.91
CA LEU A 73 -15.28 3.60 6.17
C LEU A 73 -16.48 3.00 6.95
N VAL A 74 -16.32 2.75 8.26
CA VAL A 74 -17.42 2.26 9.12
C VAL A 74 -18.59 3.24 9.12
N SER A 75 -18.30 4.54 9.17
CA SER A 75 -19.34 5.57 9.12
C SER A 75 -20.09 5.57 7.78
N LEU A 76 -19.38 5.46 6.65
CA LEU A 76 -19.99 5.35 5.32
C LEU A 76 -20.83 4.08 5.16
N LEU A 77 -20.32 2.95 5.65
CA LEU A 77 -21.07 1.68 5.65
C LEU A 77 -22.32 1.71 6.55
N SER A 78 -22.35 2.63 7.53
CA SER A 78 -23.55 2.91 8.33
C SER A 78 -24.50 3.90 7.65
N GLY A 79 -24.14 4.42 6.48
CA GLY A 79 -24.95 5.37 5.70
C GLY A 79 -24.76 6.83 6.09
N ARG A 80 -23.70 7.17 6.85
CA ARG A 80 -23.47 8.53 7.30
C ARG A 80 -22.98 9.43 6.17
N ASP A 81 -23.71 10.49 5.89
CA ASP A 81 -23.29 11.59 5.06
C ASP A 81 -22.34 12.52 5.84
N PHE A 82 -21.14 12.76 5.33
CA PHE A 82 -20.15 13.61 6.03
C PHE A 82 -20.42 15.11 5.89
N GLU A 83 -21.21 15.52 4.90
CA GLU A 83 -21.57 16.92 4.70
C GLU A 83 -22.78 17.29 5.52
N THR A 84 -23.86 16.53 5.37
CA THR A 84 -25.12 16.78 6.09
C THR A 84 -25.16 16.17 7.49
N ARG A 85 -24.29 15.17 7.79
CA ARG A 85 -24.28 14.37 9.01
C ARG A 85 -25.51 13.51 9.23
N GLU A 86 -26.35 13.38 8.22
CA GLU A 86 -27.54 12.54 8.22
C GLU A 86 -27.20 11.09 7.79
N TYR A 87 -28.13 10.17 8.01
CA TYR A 87 -27.99 8.79 7.60
C TYR A 87 -28.92 8.52 6.41
N LYS A 88 -28.36 7.98 5.31
CA LYS A 88 -29.05 7.70 4.05
C LYS A 88 -28.71 6.30 3.56
N THR A 89 -29.72 5.55 3.16
CA THR A 89 -29.56 4.17 2.65
C THR A 89 -28.78 4.14 1.34
N GLU A 90 -28.96 5.15 0.49
CA GLU A 90 -28.26 5.26 -0.81
C GLU A 90 -26.73 5.33 -0.61
N ILE A 91 -26.25 5.97 0.47
CA ILE A 91 -24.84 6.03 0.80
C ILE A 91 -24.28 4.65 1.12
N ILE A 92 -25.06 3.80 1.77
CA ILE A 92 -24.68 2.43 2.11
C ILE A 92 -24.42 1.63 0.83
N GLU A 93 -25.37 1.66 -0.12
CA GLU A 93 -25.28 0.92 -1.38
C GLU A 93 -24.12 1.43 -2.24
N ASP A 94 -24.01 2.74 -2.44
CA ASP A 94 -22.89 3.36 -3.17
C ASP A 94 -21.53 3.05 -2.53
N THR A 95 -21.44 3.10 -1.20
CA THR A 95 -20.22 2.76 -0.48
C THR A 95 -19.83 1.32 -0.70
N TYR A 96 -20.79 0.43 -0.66
CA TYR A 96 -20.54 -0.99 -0.90
C TYR A 96 -20.03 -1.25 -2.33
N ASP A 97 -20.68 -0.71 -3.33
CA ASP A 97 -20.30 -0.92 -4.72
C ASP A 97 -18.90 -0.35 -5.01
N LYS A 98 -18.60 0.82 -4.47
CA LYS A 98 -17.26 1.40 -4.57
C LYS A 98 -16.20 0.57 -3.83
N LEU A 99 -16.49 0.14 -2.61
CA LEU A 99 -15.57 -0.70 -1.85
C LEU A 99 -15.34 -2.03 -2.56
N LYS A 100 -16.42 -2.64 -3.09
CA LYS A 100 -16.35 -3.84 -3.91
C LYS A 100 -15.40 -3.66 -5.08
N GLN A 101 -15.57 -2.60 -5.84
CA GLN A 101 -14.69 -2.31 -6.98
C GLN A 101 -13.25 -2.07 -6.52
N GLY A 102 -13.06 -1.36 -5.41
CA GLY A 102 -11.72 -1.14 -4.82
C GLY A 102 -11.02 -2.44 -4.47
N VAL A 103 -11.71 -3.35 -3.78
CA VAL A 103 -11.16 -4.68 -3.43
C VAL A 103 -10.81 -5.46 -4.69
N LEU A 104 -11.68 -5.48 -5.71
CA LEU A 104 -11.38 -6.15 -6.99
C LEU A 104 -10.13 -5.59 -7.68
N ASN A 105 -9.90 -4.30 -7.58
CA ASN A 105 -8.70 -3.66 -8.11
C ASN A 105 -7.44 -4.07 -7.33
N VAL A 106 -7.54 -4.14 -6.00
CA VAL A 106 -6.43 -4.56 -5.12
C VAL A 106 -6.03 -6.02 -5.36
N ILE A 107 -7.00 -6.93 -5.41
CA ILE A 107 -6.77 -8.36 -5.62
C ILE A 107 -6.61 -8.75 -7.11
N ASN A 108 -6.51 -7.77 -7.99
CA ASN A 108 -6.23 -8.02 -9.40
C ASN A 108 -4.77 -8.41 -9.58
N GLN A 109 -4.53 -9.60 -10.13
CA GLN A 109 -3.20 -10.18 -10.32
C GLN A 109 -2.26 -9.25 -11.08
N ASN A 110 -2.72 -8.66 -12.18
CA ASN A 110 -1.89 -7.77 -12.98
C ASN A 110 -1.50 -6.51 -12.19
N ASN A 111 -2.45 -5.88 -11.50
CA ASN A 111 -2.17 -4.70 -10.69
C ASN A 111 -1.16 -5.00 -9.60
N PHE A 112 -1.36 -6.09 -8.86
CA PHE A 112 -0.45 -6.50 -7.79
C PHE A 112 0.94 -6.82 -8.34
N THR A 113 1.04 -7.59 -9.42
CA THR A 113 2.33 -7.95 -10.04
C THR A 113 3.08 -6.71 -10.53
N GLN A 114 2.40 -5.76 -11.21
CA GLN A 114 3.03 -4.53 -11.69
C GLN A 114 3.49 -3.64 -10.53
N PHE A 115 2.70 -3.54 -9.47
CA PHE A 115 3.10 -2.86 -8.24
C PHE A 115 4.35 -3.50 -7.63
N MET A 116 4.37 -4.84 -7.48
CA MET A 116 5.54 -5.55 -6.95
C MET A 116 6.78 -5.39 -7.81
N LEU A 117 6.63 -5.37 -9.13
CA LEU A 117 7.73 -5.05 -10.05
C LEU A 117 8.26 -3.61 -9.85
N ALA A 118 7.39 -2.67 -9.47
CA ALA A 118 7.83 -1.32 -9.12
C ALA A 118 8.66 -1.33 -7.83
N ILE A 119 8.18 -1.95 -6.75
CA ILE A 119 8.87 -2.02 -5.45
C ILE A 119 10.20 -2.75 -5.56
N ARG A 120 10.23 -3.92 -6.22
CA ARG A 120 11.47 -4.66 -6.47
C ARG A 120 12.44 -3.87 -7.36
N GLY A 121 11.92 -3.12 -8.31
CA GLY A 121 12.70 -2.24 -9.16
C GLY A 121 13.30 -1.03 -8.43
N ALA A 122 12.87 -0.72 -7.21
CA ALA A 122 13.50 0.24 -6.31
C ALA A 122 14.57 -0.39 -5.38
N GLY A 123 14.87 -1.69 -5.59
CA GLY A 123 15.87 -2.42 -4.82
C GLY A 123 15.31 -3.23 -3.63
N PHE A 124 14.02 -3.12 -3.31
CA PHE A 124 13.40 -3.88 -2.22
C PHE A 124 13.00 -5.28 -2.70
N ILE A 125 13.95 -6.19 -2.72
CA ILE A 125 13.81 -7.54 -3.31
C ILE A 125 13.45 -8.63 -2.30
N SER A 126 13.45 -8.31 -1.01
CA SER A 126 13.19 -9.26 0.09
C SER A 126 12.41 -8.55 1.19
N SER A 127 11.57 -9.30 1.92
CA SER A 127 10.88 -8.81 3.12
C SER A 127 11.83 -8.31 4.21
N LYS A 128 13.08 -8.78 4.22
CA LYS A 128 14.11 -8.29 5.14
C LYS A 128 14.44 -6.79 4.94
N LEU A 129 14.18 -6.24 3.76
CA LEU A 129 14.36 -4.83 3.47
C LEU A 129 13.11 -3.98 3.77
N VAL A 130 12.01 -4.62 4.12
CA VAL A 130 10.73 -3.95 4.39
C VAL A 130 10.51 -3.83 5.88
N ASN A 131 10.51 -2.62 6.40
CA ASN A 131 10.22 -2.34 7.81
C ASN A 131 8.87 -1.64 8.03
N SER A 132 8.17 -1.27 6.98
CA SER A 132 6.90 -0.56 7.07
C SER A 132 5.88 -1.10 6.08
N LYS A 133 4.96 -1.93 6.56
CA LYS A 133 3.81 -2.41 5.79
C LYS A 133 2.89 -1.25 5.40
N MET A 134 2.72 -0.26 6.29
CA MET A 134 1.93 0.95 6.02
C MET A 134 2.45 1.73 4.81
N ALA A 135 3.78 1.80 4.62
CA ALA A 135 4.35 2.45 3.45
C ALA A 135 4.04 1.69 2.15
N LEU A 136 4.00 0.36 2.19
CA LEU A 136 3.56 -0.48 1.06
C LEU A 136 2.07 -0.29 0.76
N ASP A 137 1.21 -0.28 1.79
CA ASP A 137 -0.24 -0.06 1.64
C ASP A 137 -0.51 1.27 0.92
N PHE A 138 0.13 2.35 1.37
CA PHE A 138 -0.05 3.64 0.72
C PHE A 138 0.51 3.67 -0.70
N ALA A 139 1.71 3.10 -0.91
CA ALA A 139 2.32 3.03 -2.24
C ALA A 139 1.46 2.22 -3.22
N TYR A 140 0.81 1.14 -2.77
CA TYR A 140 -0.11 0.37 -3.59
C TYR A 140 -1.41 1.13 -3.90
N ALA A 141 -2.00 1.79 -2.92
CA ALA A 141 -3.15 2.66 -3.13
C ALA A 141 -2.81 3.77 -4.14
N LEU A 142 -1.65 4.40 -4.00
CA LEU A 142 -1.16 5.42 -4.94
C LEU A 142 -1.00 4.85 -6.36
N TYR A 143 -0.39 3.66 -6.51
CA TYR A 143 -0.29 2.97 -7.79
C TYR A 143 -1.68 2.80 -8.43
N LEU A 144 -2.65 2.27 -7.68
CA LEU A 144 -4.00 2.07 -8.17
C LEU A 144 -4.69 3.38 -8.56
N MET A 145 -4.52 4.45 -7.77
CA MET A 145 -5.05 5.79 -8.11
C MET A 145 -4.49 6.28 -9.44
N LEU A 146 -3.19 6.13 -9.68
CA LEU A 146 -2.53 6.61 -10.89
C LEU A 146 -2.94 5.83 -12.13
N VAL A 147 -3.01 4.50 -12.05
CA VAL A 147 -3.41 3.67 -13.21
C VAL A 147 -4.89 3.81 -13.54
N THR A 148 -5.74 4.13 -12.57
CA THR A 148 -7.18 4.31 -12.77
C THR A 148 -7.51 5.70 -13.31
N LYS A 149 -6.92 6.75 -12.74
CA LYS A 149 -7.17 8.14 -13.19
C LYS A 149 -6.54 8.46 -14.54
N LYS A 150 -5.48 7.74 -14.93
CA LYS A 150 -4.71 7.96 -16.17
C LYS A 150 -4.17 9.38 -16.36
N ASP A 151 -4.01 10.11 -15.26
CA ASP A 151 -3.53 11.49 -15.25
C ASP A 151 -2.01 11.58 -15.48
N VAL A 152 -1.31 10.45 -15.41
CA VAL A 152 0.14 10.32 -15.54
C VAL A 152 0.47 9.26 -16.57
N ASN A 153 1.54 9.46 -17.32
CA ASN A 153 2.04 8.48 -18.27
C ASN A 153 2.38 7.17 -17.56
N VAL A 154 2.02 6.04 -18.15
CA VAL A 154 2.26 4.70 -17.58
C VAL A 154 3.74 4.48 -17.23
N SER A 155 4.66 5.02 -18.05
CA SER A 155 6.11 4.97 -17.78
C SER A 155 6.53 5.74 -16.53
N GLU A 156 5.79 6.77 -16.15
CA GLU A 156 6.08 7.59 -14.97
C GLU A 156 5.42 7.05 -13.71
N VAL A 157 4.32 6.30 -13.82
CA VAL A 157 3.64 5.69 -12.66
C VAL A 157 4.62 4.89 -11.82
N LYS A 158 5.40 4.03 -12.46
CA LYS A 158 6.41 3.22 -11.76
C LYS A 158 7.40 4.09 -11.00
N ARG A 159 7.95 5.13 -11.64
CA ARG A 159 8.94 6.03 -11.04
C ARG A 159 8.36 6.80 -9.85
N ILE A 160 7.14 7.30 -9.97
CA ILE A 160 6.45 8.03 -8.89
C ILE A 160 6.23 7.11 -7.69
N VAL A 161 5.73 5.90 -7.92
CA VAL A 161 5.48 4.92 -6.84
C VAL A 161 6.77 4.52 -6.14
N GLN A 162 7.84 4.23 -6.89
CA GLN A 162 9.16 3.94 -6.35
C GLN A 162 9.67 5.08 -5.46
N LYS A 163 9.63 6.29 -5.98
CA LYS A 163 10.11 7.48 -5.29
C LYS A 163 9.31 7.76 -4.02
N TRP A 164 7.99 7.64 -4.10
CA TRP A 164 7.12 7.80 -2.94
C TRP A 164 7.40 6.77 -1.86
N TYR A 165 7.52 5.50 -2.24
CA TYR A 165 7.81 4.42 -1.31
C TYR A 165 9.16 4.61 -0.62
N VAL A 166 10.24 4.83 -1.38
CA VAL A 166 11.59 5.10 -0.84
C VAL A 166 11.59 6.28 0.12
N LEU A 167 10.97 7.40 -0.27
CA LEU A 167 10.84 8.59 0.56
C LEU A 167 10.09 8.29 1.87
N SER A 168 8.99 7.55 1.77
CA SER A 168 8.16 7.18 2.93
C SER A 168 8.92 6.31 3.93
N VAL A 169 9.71 5.35 3.45
CA VAL A 169 10.55 4.50 4.31
C VAL A 169 11.67 5.33 4.92
N LEU A 170 12.41 6.07 4.11
CA LEU A 170 13.59 6.84 4.52
C LEU A 170 13.25 7.89 5.59
N THR A 171 12.07 8.50 5.52
CA THR A 171 11.63 9.56 6.45
C THR A 171 10.72 9.07 7.56
N GLY A 172 10.41 7.77 7.62
CA GLY A 172 9.47 7.21 8.60
C GLY A 172 8.07 7.82 8.51
N ARG A 173 7.64 8.24 7.31
CA ARG A 173 6.44 9.06 7.08
C ARG A 173 5.16 8.51 7.68
N TYR A 174 5.04 7.19 7.74
CA TYR A 174 3.84 6.47 8.21
C TYR A 174 4.08 5.69 9.50
N SER A 175 5.10 6.06 10.31
CA SER A 175 5.48 5.30 11.49
C SER A 175 4.66 5.62 12.74
N SER A 176 4.24 6.88 12.95
CA SER A 176 3.64 7.30 14.22
C SER A 176 2.11 7.39 14.20
N SER A 177 1.53 7.85 13.11
CA SER A 177 0.08 8.05 12.95
C SER A 177 -0.33 7.83 11.50
N PRO A 178 -0.26 6.58 11.01
CA PRO A 178 -0.36 6.26 9.58
C PRO A 178 -1.66 6.78 8.94
N GLU A 179 -2.81 6.52 9.52
CA GLU A 179 -4.10 6.96 8.95
C GLU A 179 -4.21 8.48 8.80
N SER A 180 -3.68 9.24 9.76
CA SER A 180 -3.68 10.71 9.70
C SER A 180 -2.72 11.22 8.62
N ALA A 181 -1.56 10.57 8.47
CA ALA A 181 -0.60 10.89 7.42
C ALA A 181 -1.16 10.52 6.03
N PHE A 182 -1.78 9.36 5.88
CA PHE A 182 -2.48 8.94 4.65
C PHE A 182 -3.55 9.94 4.24
N TYR A 183 -4.41 10.32 5.17
CA TYR A 183 -5.48 11.29 4.90
C TYR A 183 -4.92 12.62 4.41
N ARG A 184 -3.87 13.15 5.07
CA ARG A 184 -3.21 14.38 4.65
C ARG A 184 -2.63 14.26 3.24
N ASP A 185 -1.95 13.14 2.95
CA ASP A 185 -1.30 12.93 1.66
C ASP A 185 -2.31 12.76 0.53
N ILE A 186 -3.38 12.00 0.75
CA ILE A 186 -4.49 11.87 -0.21
C ILE A 186 -5.13 13.23 -0.49
N LYS A 187 -5.34 14.03 0.55
CA LYS A 187 -5.89 15.39 0.41
C LYS A 187 -4.99 16.26 -0.47
N LEU A 188 -3.68 16.30 -0.19
CA LEU A 188 -2.72 17.05 -0.98
C LEU A 188 -2.64 16.57 -2.44
N ILE A 189 -2.66 15.25 -2.66
CA ILE A 189 -2.67 14.66 -4.01
C ILE A 189 -3.93 15.09 -4.78
N ASN A 190 -5.09 15.15 -4.13
CA ASN A 190 -6.32 15.57 -4.78
C ASN A 190 -6.36 17.10 -5.05
N GLU A 191 -5.71 17.90 -4.21
CA GLU A 191 -5.68 19.37 -4.34
C GLU A 191 -4.69 19.85 -5.40
N MET A 192 -3.50 19.27 -5.48
CA MET A 192 -2.41 19.77 -6.31
C MET A 192 -1.77 18.75 -7.26
N GLY A 193 -2.25 17.51 -7.26
CA GLY A 193 -1.69 16.42 -8.05
C GLY A 193 -0.49 15.72 -7.38
N VAL A 194 -0.25 14.48 -7.79
CA VAL A 194 0.76 13.61 -7.16
C VAL A 194 2.19 14.13 -7.35
N VAL A 195 2.53 14.61 -8.54
CA VAL A 195 3.90 15.06 -8.85
C VAL A 195 4.29 16.25 -7.97
N LYS A 196 3.43 17.27 -7.94
CA LYS A 196 3.69 18.47 -7.13
C LYS A 196 3.68 18.16 -5.62
N THR A 197 2.82 17.26 -5.18
CA THR A 197 2.81 16.80 -3.78
C THR A 197 4.12 16.13 -3.44
N LEU A 198 4.63 15.23 -4.30
CA LEU A 198 5.89 14.54 -4.10
C LEU A 198 7.08 15.52 -4.05
N GLU A 199 7.16 16.47 -4.98
CA GLU A 199 8.18 17.51 -5.01
C GLU A 199 8.19 18.36 -3.73
N ASN A 200 7.00 18.76 -3.25
CA ASN A 200 6.87 19.53 -2.01
C ASN A 200 7.33 18.72 -0.78
N ILE A 201 6.99 17.44 -0.71
CA ILE A 201 7.42 16.55 0.37
C ILE A 201 8.92 16.37 0.34
N GLU A 202 9.52 16.14 -0.83
CA GLU A 202 10.97 16.06 -1.00
C GLU A 202 11.69 17.32 -0.51
N ALA A 203 11.27 18.47 -1.02
CA ALA A 203 11.87 19.75 -0.66
C ALA A 203 11.78 20.04 0.84
N ALA A 204 10.68 19.65 1.48
CA ALA A 204 10.47 19.86 2.91
C ALA A 204 11.25 18.88 3.80
N THR A 205 11.54 17.66 3.33
CA THR A 205 12.10 16.59 4.16
C THR A 205 13.58 16.31 3.87
N LEU A 206 14.01 16.37 2.61
CA LEU A 206 15.36 15.99 2.19
C LEU A 206 16.29 17.20 2.10
N SER A 207 16.38 17.97 3.19
CA SER A 207 17.29 19.11 3.31
C SER A 207 18.76 18.67 3.35
N GLU A 208 19.70 19.61 3.16
CA GLU A 208 21.13 19.33 3.36
C GLU A 208 21.43 18.78 4.75
N ASN A 209 20.76 19.29 5.79
CA ASN A 209 20.92 18.78 7.15
C ASN A 209 20.41 17.34 7.30
N PHE A 210 19.37 16.97 6.58
CA PHE A 210 18.91 15.57 6.54
C PHE A 210 20.02 14.65 6.02
N TRP A 211 20.63 15.00 4.90
CA TRP A 211 21.69 14.17 4.29
C TRP A 211 22.99 14.16 5.06
N ASN A 212 23.44 15.34 5.51
CA ASN A 212 24.76 15.50 6.11
C ASN A 212 24.80 15.16 7.60
N VAL A 213 23.65 15.14 8.28
CA VAL A 213 23.60 14.89 9.72
C VAL A 213 22.71 13.69 10.03
N ALA A 214 21.42 13.73 9.70
CA ALA A 214 20.48 12.67 10.12
C ALA A 214 20.84 11.32 9.52
N VAL A 215 21.04 11.24 8.20
CA VAL A 215 21.40 9.99 7.49
C VAL A 215 22.74 9.46 7.97
N VAL A 216 23.73 10.32 8.19
CA VAL A 216 25.06 9.91 8.67
C VAL A 216 24.98 9.34 10.07
N GLN A 217 24.22 9.97 10.97
CA GLN A 217 24.00 9.48 12.32
C GLN A 217 23.27 8.14 12.30
N ASP A 218 22.21 8.01 11.52
CA ASP A 218 21.44 6.79 11.41
C ASP A 218 22.29 5.61 10.89
N LEU A 219 23.14 5.84 9.90
CA LEU A 219 24.04 4.82 9.35
C LEU A 219 25.20 4.47 10.30
N ALA A 220 25.54 5.34 11.24
CA ALA A 220 26.53 5.05 12.28
C ALA A 220 26.03 4.04 13.32
N TYR A 221 24.72 3.93 13.50
CA TYR A 221 24.10 2.92 14.38
C TYR A 221 23.84 1.65 13.61
N THR A 222 24.44 0.54 14.05
CA THR A 222 24.39 -0.77 13.37
C THR A 222 23.07 -1.55 13.52
N SER A 223 21.95 -0.87 13.62
CA SER A 223 20.64 -1.54 13.67
C SER A 223 20.21 -2.03 12.28
N THR A 224 20.09 -3.33 12.11
CA THR A 224 19.65 -3.97 10.86
C THR A 224 18.20 -3.68 10.48
N ILE A 225 17.43 -3.09 11.39
CA ILE A 225 16.03 -2.68 11.16
C ILE A 225 15.89 -1.16 10.96
N ASN A 226 16.99 -0.40 10.98
CA ASN A 226 16.95 1.04 10.77
C ASN A 226 16.48 1.34 9.33
N PRO A 227 15.44 2.18 9.13
CA PRO A 227 14.93 2.53 7.81
C PRO A 227 15.98 3.07 6.86
N THR A 228 16.86 3.95 7.33
CA THR A 228 17.95 4.53 6.55
C THR A 228 18.92 3.45 6.06
N TYR A 229 19.27 2.48 6.93
CA TYR A 229 20.12 1.36 6.54
C TYR A 229 19.45 0.43 5.51
N LEU A 230 18.17 0.15 5.67
CA LEU A 230 17.42 -0.67 4.71
C LEU A 230 17.31 0.01 3.34
N VAL A 231 17.06 1.32 3.30
CA VAL A 231 17.07 2.11 2.06
C VAL A 231 18.47 2.12 1.43
N TYR A 232 19.53 2.24 2.24
CA TYR A 232 20.91 2.14 1.74
C TYR A 232 21.18 0.79 1.07
N LEU A 233 20.79 -0.32 1.71
CA LEU A 233 20.92 -1.66 1.10
C LEU A 233 20.10 -1.79 -0.18
N ALA A 234 18.86 -1.27 -0.20
CA ALA A 234 18.03 -1.26 -1.39
C ALA A 234 18.67 -0.44 -2.53
N ALA A 235 19.31 0.68 -2.22
CA ALA A 235 20.05 1.48 -3.20
C ALA A 235 21.24 0.71 -3.80
N GLN A 236 21.99 -0.03 -2.98
CA GLN A 236 23.07 -0.90 -3.46
C GLN A 236 22.54 -2.02 -4.38
N VAL A 237 21.38 -2.62 -4.03
CA VAL A 237 20.70 -3.60 -4.89
C VAL A 237 20.28 -2.96 -6.22
N TYR A 238 19.70 -1.76 -6.16
CA TYR A 238 19.28 -1.01 -7.34
C TYR A 238 20.45 -0.71 -8.30
N ASN A 239 21.59 -0.30 -7.73
CA ASN A 239 22.80 0.03 -8.50
C ASN A 239 23.61 -1.21 -8.95
N ASN A 240 23.23 -2.42 -8.52
CA ASN A 240 24.03 -3.64 -8.66
C ASN A 240 25.44 -3.54 -8.08
N ASP A 241 25.56 -2.86 -6.92
CA ASP A 241 26.85 -2.68 -6.24
C ASP A 241 27.46 -4.02 -5.84
N LEU A 242 28.76 -4.13 -5.94
CA LEU A 242 29.51 -5.30 -5.50
C LEU A 242 29.60 -5.31 -3.96
N SER A 243 29.58 -6.51 -3.40
CA SER A 243 29.83 -6.71 -1.97
C SER A 243 31.25 -6.26 -1.62
N LEU A 244 31.42 -5.63 -0.47
CA LEU A 244 32.73 -5.24 0.06
C LEU A 244 33.73 -6.41 0.22
N LEU A 245 33.20 -7.62 0.38
CA LEU A 245 33.99 -8.82 0.64
C LEU A 245 34.19 -9.69 -0.60
N SER A 246 33.70 -9.28 -1.77
CA SER A 246 33.81 -10.06 -3.00
C SER A 246 33.82 -9.18 -4.25
N HIS A 247 34.73 -9.49 -5.17
CA HIS A 247 34.83 -8.79 -6.45
C HIS A 247 33.81 -9.29 -7.50
N ASN A 248 33.07 -10.39 -7.20
CA ASN A 248 32.18 -11.05 -8.16
C ASN A 248 30.74 -11.23 -7.65
N ILE A 249 30.47 -10.90 -6.39
CA ILE A 249 29.15 -11.08 -5.78
C ILE A 249 28.53 -9.70 -5.53
N THR A 250 27.38 -9.45 -6.11
CA THR A 250 26.63 -8.22 -5.82
C THR A 250 25.89 -8.31 -4.49
N VAL A 251 25.58 -7.17 -3.89
CA VAL A 251 24.81 -7.07 -2.64
C VAL A 251 23.46 -7.81 -2.76
N ARG A 252 22.89 -7.83 -3.95
CA ARG A 252 21.64 -8.58 -4.26
C ARG A 252 21.69 -10.05 -3.84
N TYR A 253 22.81 -10.72 -3.95
CA TYR A 253 22.95 -12.14 -3.60
C TYR A 253 23.14 -12.39 -2.10
N LEU A 254 23.36 -11.33 -1.31
CA LEU A 254 23.57 -11.41 0.14
C LEU A 254 22.29 -11.14 0.96
N ILE A 255 21.25 -10.60 0.34
CA ILE A 255 19.97 -10.26 0.96
C ILE A 255 18.97 -11.40 0.80
#